data_0d68536718fe525b471b47cf6ed9ce92
#
_entry.id   0d68536718fe525b471b47cf6ed9ce92
#
_cell.length_a   1.000
_cell.length_b   1.000
_cell.length_c   1.000
_cell.angle_alpha   90.00
_cell.angle_beta   90.00
_cell.angle_gamma   90.00
#
_symmetry.space_group_name_H-M   'P 1'
#
loop_
_entity.id
_entity.type
_entity.pdbx_description
1 polymer ?
#
loop_
_entity_poly.entity_id
_entity_poly.type
_entity_poly.pdbx_seq_one_letter_code
_entity_poly.pdbx_strand_id
1 'polypeptide(L)'
;MKKISAIILLLTLALSLFACGGEKQESSPAAGESSAAAGESSAAAGESSEEESSSAAEAHTHEFGEWKQTKEATYTEAGIETRECACGEKETRATEKKDPTELFKTYTGYACPLGLFDGVKDIDPVNIYSWARQFDFFTFDWHNDGTFTATCSEADFNAKVKEVLGITIDCSALDNRHYIAATLRYDAAKKQIIASHAGAAGGGDMTYYEYTGHTADGSRFAIRYTAYDEDTKLFDGVLTVEPSGNGFIFVSNKKAA
;
A
#
# COMPACT_ATOMS: atom_id res chain seq x y z
N MET A 1 -17.69 29.56 -18.60
CA MET A 1 -17.32 29.89 -17.21
C MET A 1 -18.18 29.05 -16.27
N LYS A 2 -17.69 27.88 -15.85
CA LYS A 2 -18.34 27.04 -14.84
C LYS A 2 -17.32 26.80 -13.74
N LYS A 3 -17.67 27.28 -12.52
CA LYS A 3 -16.85 27.19 -11.33
C LYS A 3 -16.84 25.74 -10.84
N ILE A 4 -15.65 25.12 -10.77
CA ILE A 4 -15.45 23.82 -10.13
C ILE A 4 -15.01 24.11 -8.70
N SER A 5 -15.86 23.76 -7.73
CA SER A 5 -15.56 23.87 -6.31
C SER A 5 -14.61 22.75 -5.90
N ALA A 6 -13.43 23.12 -5.42
CA ALA A 6 -12.49 22.21 -4.77
C ALA A 6 -12.99 21.89 -3.36
N ILE A 7 -13.24 20.64 -3.05
CA ILE A 7 -13.50 20.15 -1.70
C ILE A 7 -12.14 19.71 -1.15
N ILE A 8 -11.59 20.52 -0.25
CA ILE A 8 -10.40 20.20 0.54
C ILE A 8 -10.88 19.36 1.72
N LEU A 9 -10.50 18.07 1.74
CA LEU A 9 -10.71 17.20 2.90
C LEU A 9 -9.46 17.26 3.78
N LEU A 10 -9.55 18.01 4.87
CA LEU A 10 -8.54 18.05 5.93
C LEU A 10 -8.67 16.77 6.79
N LEU A 11 -7.71 15.87 6.69
CA LEU A 11 -7.57 14.73 7.60
C LEU A 11 -6.53 15.09 8.67
N THR A 12 -7.00 15.40 9.88
CA THR A 12 -6.14 15.63 11.06
C THR A 12 -5.69 14.31 11.64
N LEU A 13 -4.37 14.06 11.60
CA LEU A 13 -3.71 12.91 12.19
C LEU A 13 -3.47 13.19 13.69
N ALA A 14 -4.14 12.45 14.58
CA ALA A 14 -3.85 12.44 16.00
C ALA A 14 -2.74 11.40 16.30
N LEU A 15 -1.53 11.90 16.62
CA LEU A 15 -0.47 11.09 17.21
C LEU A 15 -0.78 10.82 18.69
N SER A 16 -0.95 9.57 19.07
CA SER A 16 -0.87 9.13 20.45
C SER A 16 0.44 8.38 20.68
N LEU A 17 1.33 9.05 21.41
CA LEU A 17 2.56 8.51 21.98
C LEU A 17 2.19 7.60 23.17
N PHE A 18 2.54 6.32 23.09
CA PHE A 18 2.70 5.47 24.26
C PHE A 18 4.16 5.05 24.36
N ALA A 19 4.85 5.68 25.33
CA ALA A 19 6.12 5.22 25.83
C ALA A 19 5.86 4.32 27.04
N CYS A 20 6.41 3.10 27.04
CA CYS A 20 6.76 2.41 28.28
C CYS A 20 7.95 1.49 28.02
N GLY A 21 9.00 1.73 28.78
CA GLY A 21 10.27 1.03 28.72
C GLY A 21 10.30 -0.22 29.59
N GLY A 22 11.41 -0.94 29.53
CA GLY A 22 11.80 -2.05 30.45
C GLY A 22 12.48 -3.19 29.72
N GLU A 23 13.75 -3.15 29.72
CA GLU A 23 14.82 -4.02 30.23
C GLU A 23 15.12 -5.33 29.51
N LYS A 24 16.42 -5.47 29.33
CA LYS A 24 17.22 -6.57 28.77
C LYS A 24 17.10 -7.89 29.56
N GLN A 25 17.18 -9.01 28.81
CA GLN A 25 18.07 -10.11 29.21
C GLN A 25 18.43 -11.01 28.03
N GLU A 26 19.75 -11.13 27.81
CA GLU A 26 20.41 -12.14 26.98
C GLU A 26 20.27 -13.53 27.62
N SER A 27 20.10 -14.56 26.78
CA SER A 27 20.96 -15.74 26.73
C SER A 27 20.43 -16.78 25.77
N SER A 28 21.26 -17.15 24.80
CA SER A 28 21.25 -18.40 24.00
C SER A 28 22.20 -19.41 24.70
N PRO A 29 22.39 -20.67 24.24
CA PRO A 29 21.59 -21.56 23.39
C PRO A 29 21.45 -23.00 24.00
N ALA A 30 20.71 -23.89 23.43
CA ALA A 30 21.19 -25.24 23.08
C ALA A 30 20.06 -26.16 22.52
N ALA A 31 20.48 -26.94 21.56
CA ALA A 31 19.77 -27.95 20.82
C ALA A 31 19.27 -29.14 21.67
N GLY A 32 18.28 -29.86 21.12
CA GLY A 32 17.86 -31.16 21.61
C GLY A 32 16.74 -31.75 20.79
N GLU A 33 17.11 -32.71 19.96
CA GLU A 33 16.27 -33.54 19.13
C GLU A 33 15.35 -34.49 19.92
N SER A 34 14.30 -34.92 19.23
CA SER A 34 13.82 -36.30 19.12
C SER A 34 12.57 -36.76 19.87
N SER A 35 11.69 -37.24 19.05
CA SER A 35 10.98 -38.53 19.06
C SER A 35 9.63 -38.68 19.75
N ALA A 36 8.72 -39.01 18.86
CA ALA A 36 7.48 -39.77 18.94
C ALA A 36 7.22 -40.66 20.16
N ALA A 37 5.97 -40.71 20.61
CA ALA A 37 5.24 -41.96 20.73
C ALA A 37 3.79 -41.73 21.15
N ALA A 38 2.91 -42.46 20.55
CA ALA A 38 1.49 -42.64 20.83
C ALA A 38 1.26 -43.37 22.18
N GLY A 39 0.13 -43.12 22.80
CA GLY A 39 -0.33 -43.89 23.95
C GLY A 39 -1.77 -43.59 24.27
N GLU A 40 -2.62 -44.51 23.88
CA GLU A 40 -4.05 -44.58 24.26
C GLU A 40 -4.25 -44.89 25.75
N SER A 41 -5.44 -44.56 26.17
CA SER A 41 -6.33 -45.31 27.05
C SER A 41 -6.49 -44.89 28.51
N SER A 42 -7.74 -44.72 28.78
CA SER A 42 -8.54 -45.29 29.85
C SER A 42 -8.93 -44.49 31.08
N ALA A 43 -10.22 -44.40 31.16
CA ALA A 43 -11.15 -44.00 32.18
C ALA A 43 -10.74 -44.26 33.65
N ALA A 44 -11.06 -43.30 34.51
CA ALA A 44 -11.51 -43.57 35.85
C ALA A 44 -12.48 -42.46 36.32
N ALA A 45 -13.64 -42.86 36.67
CA ALA A 45 -14.69 -42.07 37.30
C ALA A 45 -14.27 -41.62 38.72
N GLY A 46 -14.58 -40.38 39.06
CA GLY A 46 -14.52 -39.86 40.40
C GLY A 46 -15.65 -38.87 40.55
N GLU A 47 -16.75 -39.36 41.13
CA GLU A 47 -17.85 -38.54 41.66
C GLU A 47 -17.33 -37.67 42.82
N SER A 48 -17.61 -36.39 42.79
CA SER A 48 -17.75 -35.59 44.01
C SER A 48 -18.63 -34.37 43.73
N SER A 49 -19.81 -34.50 44.24
CA SER A 49 -20.78 -33.51 44.79
C SER A 49 -20.77 -32.10 44.18
N GLU A 50 -21.91 -31.92 43.60
CA GLU A 50 -22.69 -30.74 43.32
C GLU A 50 -22.72 -29.75 44.49
N GLU A 51 -22.38 -28.52 44.22
CA GLU A 51 -23.13 -27.38 44.71
C GLU A 51 -23.62 -26.60 43.51
N GLU A 52 -24.83 -26.92 43.05
CA GLU A 52 -25.63 -26.08 42.18
C GLU A 52 -25.91 -24.74 42.85
N SER A 53 -25.12 -23.74 42.52
CA SER A 53 -25.62 -22.36 42.56
C SER A 53 -26.27 -22.09 41.21
N SER A 54 -27.41 -22.66 41.00
CA SER A 54 -28.35 -22.31 39.94
C SER A 54 -28.92 -20.93 40.23
N SER A 55 -28.16 -19.89 39.86
CA SER A 55 -28.74 -18.62 39.51
C SER A 55 -29.44 -18.85 38.16
N ALA A 56 -30.72 -19.18 38.20
CA ALA A 56 -31.59 -19.15 37.04
C ALA A 56 -31.56 -17.73 36.48
N ALA A 57 -30.66 -17.49 35.50
CA ALA A 57 -30.74 -16.29 34.68
C ALA A 57 -32.11 -16.34 34.01
N GLU A 58 -32.99 -15.41 34.37
CA GLU A 58 -34.29 -15.28 33.72
C GLU A 58 -34.03 -15.19 32.21
N ALA A 59 -34.60 -16.13 31.47
CA ALA A 59 -34.50 -16.16 30.03
C ALA A 59 -35.19 -14.91 29.48
N HIS A 60 -34.42 -13.88 29.23
CA HIS A 60 -34.91 -12.66 28.61
C HIS A 60 -34.56 -12.65 27.10
N THR A 61 -35.42 -12.04 26.32
CA THR A 61 -35.14 -11.80 24.91
C THR A 61 -34.14 -10.66 24.81
N HIS A 62 -33.02 -10.91 24.11
CA HIS A 62 -31.99 -9.88 23.89
C HIS A 62 -32.49 -8.81 22.92
N GLU A 63 -32.55 -7.57 23.37
CA GLU A 63 -32.78 -6.40 22.53
C GLU A 63 -31.42 -5.74 22.23
N PHE A 64 -30.87 -6.09 21.09
CA PHE A 64 -29.57 -5.52 20.65
C PHE A 64 -29.75 -4.10 20.11
N GLY A 65 -28.82 -3.22 20.46
CA GLY A 65 -28.68 -1.89 19.89
C GLY A 65 -28.25 -1.89 18.42
N GLU A 66 -27.90 -0.73 17.93
CA GLU A 66 -27.38 -0.57 16.55
C GLU A 66 -26.01 -1.20 16.38
N TRP A 67 -25.70 -1.66 15.14
CA TRP A 67 -24.39 -2.13 14.75
C TRP A 67 -23.38 -0.98 14.74
N LYS A 68 -22.26 -1.18 15.42
CA LYS A 68 -21.13 -0.23 15.45
C LYS A 68 -19.90 -0.89 14.89
N GLN A 69 -19.22 -0.21 13.97
CA GLN A 69 -17.97 -0.69 13.43
C GLN A 69 -16.88 -0.69 14.53
N THR A 70 -16.33 -1.87 14.81
CA THR A 70 -15.27 -2.08 15.81
C THR A 70 -13.92 -2.39 15.16
N LYS A 71 -13.92 -2.85 13.90
CA LYS A 71 -12.72 -3.03 13.07
C LYS A 71 -13.04 -2.58 11.63
N GLU A 72 -12.25 -1.68 11.08
CA GLU A 72 -12.36 -1.33 9.66
C GLU A 72 -11.97 -2.49 8.75
N ALA A 73 -12.69 -2.65 7.63
CA ALA A 73 -12.28 -3.52 6.55
C ALA A 73 -11.02 -2.98 5.89
N THR A 74 -10.12 -3.87 5.50
CA THR A 74 -8.98 -3.58 4.63
C THR A 74 -9.21 -4.23 3.26
N TYR A 75 -8.26 -4.10 2.35
CA TYR A 75 -8.31 -4.80 1.07
C TYR A 75 -8.09 -6.32 1.21
N THR A 76 -7.49 -6.77 2.31
CA THR A 76 -7.16 -8.19 2.56
C THR A 76 -8.01 -8.80 3.67
N GLU A 77 -8.53 -8.00 4.59
CA GLU A 77 -9.29 -8.47 5.73
C GLU A 77 -10.67 -7.83 5.79
N ALA A 78 -11.65 -8.63 6.15
CA ALA A 78 -13.00 -8.14 6.47
C ALA A 78 -12.98 -7.24 7.72
N GLY A 79 -13.85 -6.27 7.77
CA GLY A 79 -14.12 -5.48 8.96
C GLY A 79 -15.00 -6.26 9.94
N ILE A 80 -15.21 -5.67 11.11
CA ILE A 80 -16.08 -6.24 12.14
C ILE A 80 -17.02 -5.15 12.66
N GLU A 81 -18.29 -5.47 12.71
CA GLU A 81 -19.31 -4.70 13.44
C GLU A 81 -19.74 -5.47 14.66
N THR A 82 -20.02 -4.75 15.73
CA THR A 82 -20.50 -5.30 17.01
C THR A 82 -21.74 -4.54 17.46
N ARG A 83 -22.71 -5.25 18.01
CA ARG A 83 -23.83 -4.66 18.73
C ARG A 83 -23.94 -5.28 20.12
N GLU A 84 -24.49 -4.56 21.05
CA GLU A 84 -24.57 -4.93 22.46
C GLU A 84 -25.99 -4.79 22.96
N CYS A 85 -26.42 -5.78 23.76
CA CYS A 85 -27.65 -5.74 24.49
C CYS A 85 -27.46 -5.05 25.85
N ALA A 86 -28.50 -4.48 26.41
CA ALA A 86 -28.48 -3.86 27.75
C ALA A 86 -28.01 -4.81 28.85
N CYS A 87 -28.13 -6.11 28.67
CA CYS A 87 -27.64 -7.16 29.59
C CYS A 87 -26.12 -7.39 29.46
N GLY A 88 -25.42 -6.75 28.50
CA GLY A 88 -24.01 -6.92 28.25
C GLY A 88 -23.67 -8.00 27.21
N GLU A 89 -24.65 -8.74 26.68
CA GLU A 89 -24.44 -9.70 25.61
C GLU A 89 -24.03 -8.98 24.32
N LYS A 90 -23.04 -9.55 23.59
CA LYS A 90 -22.49 -8.95 22.38
C LYS A 90 -22.66 -9.88 21.19
N GLU A 91 -23.03 -9.30 20.09
CA GLU A 91 -23.07 -9.98 18.79
C GLU A 91 -22.13 -9.30 17.81
N THR A 92 -21.41 -10.10 17.03
CA THR A 92 -20.45 -9.60 16.02
C THR A 92 -20.79 -10.15 14.66
N ARG A 93 -20.52 -9.34 13.61
CA ARG A 93 -20.59 -9.80 12.23
C ARG A 93 -19.41 -9.26 11.42
N ALA A 94 -18.96 -10.03 10.43
CA ALA A 94 -17.99 -9.57 9.47
C ALA A 94 -18.65 -8.64 8.43
N THR A 95 -17.93 -7.60 8.02
CA THR A 95 -18.29 -6.78 6.85
C THR A 95 -17.45 -7.21 5.64
N GLU A 96 -17.83 -6.76 4.46
CA GLU A 96 -17.05 -7.04 3.25
C GLU A 96 -15.67 -6.36 3.31
N LYS A 97 -14.70 -6.95 2.60
CA LYS A 97 -13.40 -6.31 2.36
C LYS A 97 -13.57 -5.08 1.46
N LYS A 98 -12.63 -4.13 1.53
CA LYS A 98 -12.60 -2.99 0.58
C LYS A 98 -12.33 -3.51 -0.82
N ASP A 99 -13.08 -3.01 -1.81
CA ASP A 99 -12.82 -3.29 -3.22
C ASP A 99 -11.62 -2.47 -3.71
N PRO A 100 -10.54 -3.11 -4.19
CA PRO A 100 -9.34 -2.41 -4.65
C PRO A 100 -9.43 -1.91 -6.10
N THR A 101 -10.52 -2.16 -6.83
CA THR A 101 -10.62 -1.94 -8.28
C THR A 101 -10.22 -0.54 -8.71
N GLU A 102 -10.76 0.52 -8.08
CA GLU A 102 -10.44 1.90 -8.46
C GLU A 102 -8.98 2.26 -8.14
N LEU A 103 -8.44 1.74 -7.05
CA LEU A 103 -7.03 1.90 -6.71
C LEU A 103 -6.13 1.21 -7.74
N PHE A 104 -6.51 0.00 -8.18
CA PHE A 104 -5.74 -0.75 -9.19
C PHE A 104 -5.77 -0.11 -10.57
N LYS A 105 -6.87 0.52 -10.97
CA LYS A 105 -6.92 1.36 -12.18
C LYS A 105 -5.89 2.49 -12.11
N THR A 106 -5.83 3.18 -10.96
CA THR A 106 -4.85 4.25 -10.72
C THR A 106 -3.42 3.71 -10.77
N TYR A 107 -3.14 2.57 -10.11
CA TYR A 107 -1.82 1.95 -10.09
C TYR A 107 -1.37 1.46 -11.46
N THR A 108 -2.30 1.00 -12.29
CA THR A 108 -2.00 0.64 -13.69
C THR A 108 -1.45 1.84 -14.46
N GLY A 109 -2.08 3.01 -14.34
CA GLY A 109 -1.57 4.25 -14.94
C GLY A 109 -0.20 4.64 -14.36
N TYR A 110 -0.01 4.52 -13.06
CA TYR A 110 1.27 4.82 -12.40
C TYR A 110 2.40 3.88 -12.82
N ALA A 111 2.11 2.63 -13.15
CA ALA A 111 3.13 1.67 -13.55
C ALA A 111 3.75 1.98 -14.93
N CYS A 112 3.02 2.70 -15.80
CA CYS A 112 3.46 2.97 -17.16
C CYS A 112 4.84 3.66 -17.24
N PRO A 113 5.12 4.76 -16.54
CA PRO A 113 6.43 5.43 -16.59
C PRO A 113 7.57 4.60 -15.98
N LEU A 114 7.25 3.63 -15.11
CA LEU A 114 8.26 2.74 -14.53
C LEU A 114 8.75 1.69 -15.53
N GLY A 115 7.95 1.38 -16.56
CA GLY A 115 8.24 0.33 -17.52
C GLY A 115 8.06 -1.07 -16.94
N LEU A 116 8.67 -2.06 -17.60
CA LEU A 116 8.68 -3.46 -17.13
C LEU A 116 9.86 -3.68 -16.19
N PHE A 117 9.64 -4.46 -15.12
CA PHE A 117 10.68 -4.80 -14.15
C PHE A 117 10.38 -6.13 -13.45
N ASP A 118 11.43 -6.89 -13.13
CA ASP A 118 11.33 -8.14 -12.38
C ASP A 118 11.21 -7.90 -10.88
N GLY A 119 11.85 -6.86 -10.38
CA GLY A 119 11.78 -6.38 -9.01
C GLY A 119 11.99 -4.87 -8.96
N VAL A 120 11.44 -4.20 -7.94
CA VAL A 120 11.51 -2.73 -7.83
C VAL A 120 12.94 -2.17 -7.78
N LYS A 121 13.93 -2.99 -7.39
CA LYS A 121 15.35 -2.61 -7.38
C LYS A 121 15.98 -2.59 -8.77
N ASP A 122 15.32 -3.20 -9.75
CA ASP A 122 15.79 -3.26 -11.13
C ASP A 122 15.30 -2.06 -11.96
N ILE A 123 14.43 -1.22 -11.38
CA ILE A 123 13.89 -0.04 -12.05
C ILE A 123 15.02 1.01 -12.17
N ASP A 124 15.23 1.51 -13.37
CA ASP A 124 16.16 2.64 -13.58
C ASP A 124 15.71 3.86 -12.77
N PRO A 125 16.59 4.49 -11.99
CA PRO A 125 16.25 5.70 -11.22
C PRO A 125 15.61 6.81 -12.04
N VAL A 126 15.94 6.93 -13.35
CA VAL A 126 15.30 7.89 -14.25
C VAL A 126 13.82 7.57 -14.49
N ASN A 127 13.47 6.29 -14.58
CA ASN A 127 12.06 5.87 -14.69
C ASN A 127 11.30 6.14 -13.37
N ILE A 128 11.96 5.96 -12.21
CA ILE A 128 11.40 6.34 -10.92
C ILE A 128 11.18 7.86 -10.86
N TYR A 129 12.13 8.67 -11.35
CA TYR A 129 11.96 10.12 -11.45
C TYR A 129 10.77 10.47 -12.36
N SER A 130 10.68 9.84 -13.54
CA SER A 130 9.56 10.05 -14.48
C SER A 130 8.21 9.76 -13.85
N TRP A 131 8.12 8.63 -13.16
CA TRP A 131 6.94 8.23 -12.42
C TRP A 131 6.60 9.23 -11.30
N ALA A 132 7.59 9.69 -10.55
CA ALA A 132 7.39 10.59 -9.41
C ALA A 132 6.85 11.97 -9.82
N ARG A 133 7.07 12.40 -11.07
CA ARG A 133 6.54 13.67 -11.61
C ARG A 133 5.01 13.73 -11.68
N GLN A 134 4.32 12.62 -11.52
CA GLN A 134 2.86 12.57 -11.46
C GLN A 134 2.29 13.09 -10.13
N PHE A 135 3.14 13.40 -9.14
CA PHE A 135 2.73 13.81 -7.80
C PHE A 135 3.07 15.28 -7.51
N ASP A 136 2.35 15.89 -6.57
CA ASP A 136 2.32 17.33 -6.33
C ASP A 136 3.48 17.88 -5.47
N PHE A 137 4.54 17.11 -5.26
CA PHE A 137 5.67 17.56 -4.44
C PHE A 137 6.81 18.24 -5.23
N PHE A 138 6.65 18.41 -6.54
CA PHE A 138 7.59 19.18 -7.37
C PHE A 138 7.21 20.67 -7.41
N THR A 139 8.23 21.53 -7.30
CA THR A 139 8.10 22.97 -7.57
C THR A 139 8.59 23.23 -9.00
N PHE A 140 7.81 24.00 -9.77
CA PHE A 140 8.12 24.34 -11.15
C PHE A 140 8.44 25.84 -11.25
N ASP A 141 9.60 26.15 -11.81
CA ASP A 141 10.04 27.52 -12.12
C ASP A 141 10.12 27.67 -13.65
N TRP A 142 9.25 28.52 -14.20
CA TRP A 142 9.12 28.76 -15.63
C TRP A 142 9.94 29.97 -16.05
N HIS A 143 10.76 29.81 -17.09
CA HIS A 143 11.62 30.84 -17.65
C HIS A 143 10.98 31.48 -18.88
N ASN A 144 11.41 32.73 -19.18
CA ASN A 144 10.85 33.53 -20.28
C ASN A 144 11.15 32.95 -21.68
N ASP A 145 12.09 32.03 -21.82
CA ASP A 145 12.47 31.35 -23.05
C ASP A 145 11.66 30.08 -23.32
N GLY A 146 10.65 29.80 -22.49
CA GLY A 146 9.82 28.61 -22.59
C GLY A 146 10.41 27.36 -21.94
N THR A 147 11.61 27.46 -21.35
CA THR A 147 12.20 26.39 -20.53
C THR A 147 11.62 26.42 -19.10
N PHE A 148 11.80 25.36 -18.35
CA PHE A 148 11.46 25.34 -16.95
C PHE A 148 12.39 24.43 -16.13
N THR A 149 12.45 24.70 -14.84
CA THR A 149 13.15 23.87 -13.88
C THR A 149 12.13 23.25 -12.91
N ALA A 150 12.19 21.93 -12.75
CA ALA A 150 11.41 21.22 -11.74
C ALA A 150 12.36 20.81 -10.60
N THR A 151 11.96 21.10 -9.36
CA THR A 151 12.75 20.75 -8.17
C THR A 151 11.91 20.03 -7.13
N CYS A 152 12.52 19.07 -6.44
CA CYS A 152 11.93 18.47 -5.24
C CYS A 152 13.01 18.13 -4.22
N SER A 153 12.62 17.99 -2.95
CA SER A 153 13.54 17.51 -1.93
C SER A 153 13.79 15.99 -2.07
N GLU A 154 14.99 15.54 -1.72
CA GLU A 154 15.31 14.10 -1.60
C GLU A 154 14.36 13.41 -0.63
N ALA A 155 13.98 14.09 0.45
CA ALA A 155 13.10 13.53 1.48
C ALA A 155 11.68 13.25 0.94
N ASP A 156 11.06 14.22 0.25
CA ASP A 156 9.71 14.06 -0.31
C ASP A 156 9.72 13.01 -1.43
N PHE A 157 10.75 13.04 -2.28
CA PHE A 157 10.94 12.05 -3.33
C PHE A 157 11.01 10.63 -2.76
N ASN A 158 11.94 10.38 -1.81
CA ASN A 158 12.11 9.07 -1.20
C ASN A 158 10.92 8.66 -0.32
N ALA A 159 10.19 9.60 0.29
CA ALA A 159 8.95 9.29 1.00
C ALA A 159 7.91 8.68 0.05
N LYS A 160 7.72 9.28 -1.14
CA LYS A 160 6.78 8.76 -2.14
C LYS A 160 7.27 7.46 -2.78
N VAL A 161 8.56 7.33 -3.08
CA VAL A 161 9.17 6.09 -3.57
C VAL A 161 8.95 4.95 -2.56
N LYS A 162 9.17 5.21 -1.28
CA LYS A 162 8.97 4.22 -0.22
C LYS A 162 7.49 3.84 -0.05
N GLU A 163 6.59 4.80 -0.17
CA GLU A 163 5.13 4.56 -0.06
C GLU A 163 4.64 3.56 -1.11
N VAL A 164 5.10 3.68 -2.36
CA VAL A 164 4.55 2.92 -3.51
C VAL A 164 5.47 1.78 -3.95
N LEU A 165 6.79 1.96 -3.87
CA LEU A 165 7.76 0.95 -4.29
C LEU A 165 8.41 0.19 -3.11
N GLY A 166 8.15 0.61 -1.87
CA GLY A 166 8.71 -0.03 -0.68
C GLY A 166 10.23 0.13 -0.50
N ILE A 167 10.89 0.92 -1.35
CA ILE A 167 12.33 1.15 -1.34
C ILE A 167 12.68 2.62 -1.17
N THR A 168 13.95 2.91 -0.97
CA THR A 168 14.53 4.25 -1.15
C THR A 168 15.65 4.16 -2.19
N ILE A 169 15.92 5.25 -2.89
CA ILE A 169 17.02 5.31 -3.84
C ILE A 169 18.06 6.33 -3.41
N ASP A 170 19.30 6.10 -3.81
CA ASP A 170 20.34 7.10 -3.75
C ASP A 170 20.12 8.12 -4.89
N CYS A 171 19.66 9.33 -4.52
CA CYS A 171 19.34 10.37 -5.49
C CYS A 171 20.57 10.86 -6.28
N SER A 172 21.80 10.57 -5.83
CA SER A 172 23.01 10.85 -6.59
C SER A 172 23.07 10.05 -7.91
N ALA A 173 22.37 8.93 -8.00
CA ALA A 173 22.22 8.14 -9.21
C ALA A 173 21.43 8.86 -10.32
N LEU A 174 20.77 9.98 -10.00
CA LEU A 174 20.08 10.83 -10.97
C LEU A 174 21.00 11.92 -11.55
N ASP A 175 22.19 12.16 -10.96
CA ASP A 175 23.06 13.23 -11.39
C ASP A 175 23.59 13.02 -12.81
N ASN A 176 23.53 14.08 -13.63
CA ASN A 176 23.91 14.07 -15.04
C ASN A 176 23.15 13.03 -15.91
N ARG A 177 22.00 12.57 -15.46
CA ARG A 177 21.13 11.69 -16.26
C ARG A 177 20.19 12.52 -17.14
N HIS A 178 19.71 11.90 -18.19
CA HIS A 178 18.78 12.53 -19.14
C HIS A 178 17.45 11.79 -19.13
N TYR A 179 16.37 12.56 -19.14
CA TYR A 179 15.01 12.07 -19.29
C TYR A 179 14.29 12.91 -20.34
N ILE A 180 13.98 12.32 -21.50
CA ILE A 180 13.38 13.01 -22.66
C ILE A 180 14.17 14.33 -22.94
N ALA A 181 13.53 15.48 -22.73
CA ALA A 181 14.13 16.81 -22.93
C ALA A 181 14.65 17.45 -21.62
N ALA A 182 14.86 16.66 -20.58
CA ALA A 182 15.36 17.15 -19.30
C ALA A 182 16.75 16.60 -18.97
N THR A 183 17.59 17.44 -18.38
CA THR A 183 18.82 17.03 -17.70
C THR A 183 18.57 17.02 -16.20
N LEU A 184 18.83 15.89 -15.58
CA LEU A 184 18.68 15.70 -14.14
C LEU A 184 20.00 16.01 -13.44
N ARG A 185 19.91 16.63 -12.27
CA ARG A 185 21.04 16.93 -11.38
C ARG A 185 20.62 16.66 -9.95
N TYR A 186 21.57 16.23 -9.14
CA TYR A 186 21.39 16.11 -7.71
C TYR A 186 22.30 17.11 -6.99
N ASP A 187 21.71 18.04 -6.24
CA ASP A 187 22.43 18.98 -5.36
C ASP A 187 22.58 18.34 -3.98
N ALA A 188 23.72 17.72 -3.72
CA ALA A 188 23.99 17.04 -2.45
C ALA A 188 24.03 17.99 -1.24
N ALA A 189 24.38 19.27 -1.43
CA ALA A 189 24.42 20.26 -0.35
C ALA A 189 23.03 20.67 0.09
N LYS A 190 22.09 20.77 -0.85
CA LYS A 190 20.69 21.11 -0.58
C LYS A 190 19.79 19.89 -0.43
N LYS A 191 20.30 18.69 -0.75
CA LYS A 191 19.52 17.45 -0.85
C LYS A 191 18.29 17.62 -1.76
N GLN A 192 18.55 18.08 -2.99
CA GLN A 192 17.50 18.38 -3.96
C GLN A 192 17.80 17.70 -5.31
N ILE A 193 16.72 17.20 -5.92
CA ILE A 193 16.70 16.78 -7.32
C ILE A 193 16.25 17.98 -8.14
N ILE A 194 16.99 18.27 -9.20
CA ILE A 194 16.78 19.40 -10.10
C ILE A 194 16.70 18.85 -11.52
N ALA A 195 15.62 19.15 -12.23
CA ALA A 195 15.45 18.79 -13.62
C ALA A 195 15.29 20.05 -14.47
N SER A 196 16.23 20.30 -15.34
CA SER A 196 16.19 21.41 -16.31
C SER A 196 15.59 20.93 -17.62
N HIS A 197 14.45 21.45 -18.01
CA HIS A 197 13.72 21.10 -19.22
C HIS A 197 13.97 22.12 -20.33
N ALA A 198 14.35 21.63 -21.50
CA ALA A 198 14.66 22.45 -22.69
C ALA A 198 13.39 22.86 -23.47
N GLY A 199 12.35 23.27 -22.77
CA GLY A 199 11.07 23.68 -23.37
C GLY A 199 10.00 22.57 -23.35
N ALA A 200 8.78 22.92 -23.77
CA ALA A 200 7.72 21.97 -23.94
C ALA A 200 8.01 21.11 -25.18
N ALA A 201 8.70 20.01 -25.01
CA ALA A 201 8.71 18.95 -26.00
C ALA A 201 7.29 18.35 -26.04
N GLY A 202 6.42 18.92 -26.84
CA GLY A 202 5.15 18.32 -27.21
C GLY A 202 5.46 17.07 -28.03
N GLY A 203 5.18 15.92 -27.49
CA GLY A 203 5.42 14.64 -28.15
C GLY A 203 6.11 13.65 -27.21
N GLY A 204 5.54 13.44 -26.02
CA GLY A 204 5.85 12.26 -25.22
C GLY A 204 5.23 11.04 -25.89
N ASP A 205 5.88 9.89 -25.75
CA ASP A 205 5.27 8.59 -26.03
C ASP A 205 3.84 8.59 -25.48
N MET A 206 2.86 8.35 -26.34
CA MET A 206 1.46 8.24 -25.98
C MET A 206 1.16 6.86 -25.38
N THR A 207 2.21 6.17 -24.90
CA THR A 207 2.06 4.87 -24.25
C THR A 207 1.25 5.00 -22.97
N TYR A 208 0.22 4.21 -22.86
CA TYR A 208 -0.60 4.11 -21.65
C TYR A 208 -0.97 2.66 -21.36
N TYR A 209 -1.31 2.40 -20.11
CA TYR A 209 -1.75 1.10 -19.66
C TYR A 209 -3.23 1.15 -19.27
N GLU A 210 -4.03 0.26 -19.85
CA GLU A 210 -5.45 0.12 -19.59
C GLU A 210 -5.71 -1.08 -18.68
N TYR A 211 -6.31 -0.85 -17.52
CA TYR A 211 -6.69 -1.90 -16.59
C TYR A 211 -7.73 -2.85 -17.19
N THR A 212 -7.49 -4.16 -17.11
CA THR A 212 -8.39 -5.20 -17.63
C THR A 212 -8.94 -6.13 -16.55
N GLY A 213 -8.41 -6.09 -15.35
CA GLY A 213 -8.88 -6.91 -14.23
C GLY A 213 -7.79 -7.20 -13.21
N HIS A 214 -8.14 -7.93 -12.17
CA HIS A 214 -7.17 -8.40 -11.18
C HIS A 214 -7.57 -9.75 -10.60
N THR A 215 -6.61 -10.43 -9.99
CA THR A 215 -6.82 -11.66 -9.21
C THR A 215 -6.00 -11.60 -7.94
N ALA A 216 -6.55 -12.13 -6.84
CA ALA A 216 -5.78 -12.34 -5.62
C ALA A 216 -4.97 -13.64 -5.73
N ASP A 217 -3.72 -13.61 -5.25
CA ASP A 217 -2.84 -14.77 -5.12
C ASP A 217 -2.19 -14.72 -3.73
N GLY A 218 -2.77 -15.44 -2.80
CA GLY A 218 -2.40 -15.35 -1.38
C GLY A 218 -2.60 -13.94 -0.83
N SER A 219 -1.51 -13.32 -0.38
CA SER A 219 -1.50 -11.94 0.11
C SER A 219 -1.24 -10.90 -0.99
N ARG A 220 -0.94 -11.33 -2.23
CA ARG A 220 -0.64 -10.47 -3.37
C ARG A 220 -1.83 -10.33 -4.30
N PHE A 221 -1.75 -9.33 -5.16
CA PHE A 221 -2.68 -9.16 -6.27
C PHE A 221 -1.91 -9.07 -7.58
N ALA A 222 -2.44 -9.74 -8.60
CA ALA A 222 -2.00 -9.62 -9.97
C ALA A 222 -3.00 -8.72 -10.73
N ILE A 223 -2.57 -7.52 -11.04
CA ILE A 223 -3.33 -6.51 -11.79
C ILE A 223 -3.01 -6.72 -13.26
N ARG A 224 -4.00 -7.04 -14.08
CA ARG A 224 -3.86 -7.22 -15.52
C ARG A 224 -4.16 -5.91 -16.24
N TYR A 225 -3.38 -5.64 -17.27
CA TYR A 225 -3.57 -4.48 -18.12
C TYR A 225 -3.14 -4.77 -19.55
N THR A 226 -3.62 -3.95 -20.48
CA THR A 226 -3.11 -3.89 -21.86
C THR A 226 -2.35 -2.59 -22.05
N ALA A 227 -1.15 -2.67 -22.62
CA ALA A 227 -0.33 -1.52 -22.99
C ALA A 227 -0.64 -1.12 -24.42
N TYR A 228 -0.80 0.18 -24.65
CA TYR A 228 -1.05 0.79 -25.94
C TYR A 228 -0.01 1.88 -26.24
N ASP A 229 0.26 2.09 -27.52
CA ASP A 229 0.88 3.28 -28.07
C ASP A 229 -0.13 3.91 -29.03
N GLU A 230 -0.62 5.09 -28.68
CA GLU A 230 -1.83 5.66 -29.26
C GLU A 230 -2.97 4.62 -29.20
N ASP A 231 -3.48 4.16 -30.36
CA ASP A 231 -4.54 3.14 -30.44
C ASP A 231 -3.98 1.74 -30.76
N THR A 232 -2.66 1.58 -30.81
CA THR A 232 -2.02 0.30 -31.15
C THR A 232 -1.70 -0.50 -29.91
N LYS A 233 -2.29 -1.70 -29.80
CA LYS A 233 -1.95 -2.63 -28.73
C LYS A 233 -0.50 -3.08 -28.85
N LEU A 234 0.29 -2.90 -27.78
CA LEU A 234 1.67 -3.34 -27.69
C LEU A 234 1.79 -4.73 -27.07
N PHE A 235 1.21 -4.92 -25.88
CA PHE A 235 1.24 -6.18 -25.14
C PHE A 235 0.21 -6.20 -24.01
N ASP A 236 -0.05 -7.38 -23.48
CA ASP A 236 -0.73 -7.54 -22.19
C ASP A 236 0.31 -7.65 -21.09
N GLY A 237 0.03 -7.06 -19.93
CA GLY A 237 0.93 -7.03 -18.80
C GLY A 237 0.28 -7.43 -17.47
N VAL A 238 1.12 -7.71 -16.51
CA VAL A 238 0.75 -8.03 -15.13
C VAL A 238 1.61 -7.23 -14.19
N LEU A 239 0.99 -6.31 -13.45
CA LEU A 239 1.58 -5.62 -12.31
C LEU A 239 1.24 -6.41 -11.05
N THR A 240 2.26 -6.92 -10.37
CA THR A 240 2.09 -7.58 -9.08
C THR A 240 2.26 -6.56 -7.96
N VAL A 241 1.31 -6.55 -7.03
CA VAL A 241 1.34 -5.68 -5.85
C VAL A 241 1.11 -6.50 -4.58
N GLU A 242 1.61 -6.00 -3.45
CA GLU A 242 1.35 -6.57 -2.13
C GLU A 242 0.87 -5.48 -1.16
N PRO A 243 -0.01 -5.82 -0.20
CA PRO A 243 -0.54 -4.87 0.77
C PRO A 243 0.55 -4.20 1.59
N SER A 244 0.44 -2.89 1.80
CA SER A 244 1.33 -2.10 2.64
C SER A 244 0.55 -0.92 3.25
N GLY A 245 0.42 -0.91 4.56
CA GLY A 245 -0.41 0.11 5.22
C GLY A 245 -1.85 0.13 4.70
N ASN A 246 -2.30 1.29 4.26
CA ASN A 246 -3.65 1.48 3.69
C ASN A 246 -3.70 1.32 2.16
N GLY A 247 -2.64 0.82 1.54
CA GLY A 247 -2.51 0.67 0.09
C GLY A 247 -1.74 -0.59 -0.28
N PHE A 248 -0.97 -0.47 -1.35
CA PHE A 248 -0.13 -1.56 -1.86
C PHE A 248 1.21 -1.01 -2.34
N ILE A 249 2.25 -1.83 -2.23
CA ILE A 249 3.53 -1.59 -2.90
C ILE A 249 3.66 -2.45 -4.15
N PHE A 250 4.38 -1.92 -5.14
CA PHE A 250 4.67 -2.65 -6.37
C PHE A 250 5.76 -3.69 -6.11
N VAL A 251 5.62 -4.86 -6.71
CA VAL A 251 6.56 -5.99 -6.58
C VAL A 251 7.26 -6.24 -7.91
N SER A 252 6.50 -6.38 -8.99
CA SER A 252 7.00 -6.60 -10.34
C SER A 252 6.00 -6.12 -11.38
N ASN A 253 6.49 -5.80 -12.59
CA ASN A 253 5.66 -5.44 -13.74
C ASN A 253 6.19 -6.17 -14.98
N LYS A 254 5.45 -7.14 -15.51
CA LYS A 254 5.91 -8.07 -16.54
C LYS A 254 4.92 -8.17 -17.69
N LYS A 255 5.41 -8.55 -18.87
CA LYS A 255 4.49 -9.00 -19.93
C LYS A 255 3.76 -10.26 -19.46
N ALA A 256 2.47 -10.35 -19.78
CA ALA A 256 1.74 -11.57 -19.60
C ALA A 256 2.30 -12.66 -20.52
N ALA A 257 2.31 -13.91 -20.03
CA ALA A 257 2.77 -15.07 -20.80
C ALA A 257 1.76 -15.44 -21.88
#